data_f439f30abac4e63bff345eb71a971c07
#
_entry.id   f439f30abac4e63bff345eb71a971c07
#
_cell.length_a   1.000
_cell.length_b   1.000
_cell.length_c   1.000
_cell.angle_alpha   90.00
_cell.angle_beta   90.00
_cell.angle_gamma   90.00
#
_symmetry.space_group_name_H-M   'P 1'
#
loop_
_entity.id
_entity.type
_entity.pdbx_description
1 polymer ?
#
loop_
_entity_poly.entity_id
_entity_poly.type
_entity_poly.pdbx_seq_one_letter_code
_entity_poly.pdbx_strand_id
1 'polypeptide(L)'
;MAETYIPVAVQRLILSESKGFCEYCWSSSRFSPSSFHFDHILPVSKDGQSIFDNIARSCAGCNGLKQDKIESFDPLTRQSYRLYNPRKDNWAEHFEWSADGLIIEGITGIGRATVELLQVNRIGNTNLRELLKTVGLHPPF
;
A
#
# COMPACT_ATOMS: atom_id res chain seq x y z
N MET A 1 23.32 -6.41 12.61
CA MET A 1 22.48 -5.78 11.60
C MET A 1 21.40 -6.76 11.16
N ALA A 2 20.19 -6.29 11.06
CA ALA A 2 19.06 -7.13 10.65
C ALA A 2 19.17 -7.53 9.17
N GLU A 3 18.71 -8.75 8.88
CA GLU A 3 18.70 -9.29 7.52
C GLU A 3 17.60 -8.64 6.69
N THR A 4 17.96 -8.02 5.56
CA THR A 4 17.02 -7.36 4.67
C THR A 4 16.83 -8.11 3.35
N TYR A 5 17.58 -9.17 3.13
CA TYR A 5 17.49 -9.93 1.90
C TYR A 5 16.14 -10.66 1.79
N ILE A 6 15.53 -10.53 0.63
CA ILE A 6 14.27 -11.23 0.34
C ILE A 6 14.57 -12.27 -0.74
N PRO A 7 14.35 -13.57 -0.47
CA PRO A 7 14.62 -14.61 -1.45
C PRO A 7 13.89 -14.37 -2.77
N VAL A 8 14.52 -14.70 -3.88
CA VAL A 8 13.95 -14.51 -5.22
C VAL A 8 12.61 -15.23 -5.38
N ALA A 9 12.47 -16.40 -4.77
CA ALA A 9 11.20 -17.13 -4.80
C ALA A 9 10.07 -16.34 -4.13
N VAL A 10 10.36 -15.68 -3.02
CA VAL A 10 9.39 -14.81 -2.33
C VAL A 10 9.07 -13.60 -3.20
N GLN A 11 10.09 -12.95 -3.78
CA GLN A 11 9.88 -11.82 -4.67
C GLN A 11 8.93 -12.17 -5.82
N ARG A 12 9.12 -13.34 -6.44
CA ARG A 12 8.27 -13.81 -7.54
C ARG A 12 6.82 -13.99 -7.11
N LEU A 13 6.59 -14.55 -5.92
CA LEU A 13 5.25 -14.71 -5.38
C LEU A 13 4.58 -13.36 -5.13
N ILE A 14 5.32 -12.41 -4.60
CA ILE A 14 4.78 -11.06 -4.36
C ILE A 14 4.44 -10.36 -5.68
N LEU A 15 5.31 -10.46 -6.69
CA LEU A 15 5.06 -9.87 -8.00
C LEU A 15 3.81 -10.48 -8.67
N SER A 16 3.62 -11.80 -8.52
CA SER A 16 2.43 -12.48 -9.01
C SER A 16 1.17 -12.02 -8.28
N GLU A 17 1.23 -11.88 -6.96
CA GLU A 17 0.09 -11.49 -6.13
C GLU A 17 -0.31 -10.04 -6.35
N SER A 18 0.66 -9.13 -6.46
CA SER A 18 0.40 -7.69 -6.58
C SER A 18 0.02 -7.25 -7.99
N LYS A 19 0.30 -8.07 -9.01
CA LYS A 19 -0.10 -7.85 -10.40
C LYS A 19 0.33 -6.50 -10.97
N GLY A 20 1.48 -5.98 -10.52
CA GLY A 20 2.02 -4.73 -11.00
C GLY A 20 1.49 -3.48 -10.29
N PHE A 21 0.77 -3.64 -9.19
CA PHE A 21 0.23 -2.53 -8.41
C PHE A 21 0.92 -2.38 -7.06
N CYS A 22 0.97 -1.13 -6.58
CA CYS A 22 1.25 -0.88 -5.18
C CYS A 22 0.07 -1.41 -4.36
N GLU A 23 0.35 -2.28 -3.40
CA GLU A 23 -0.70 -2.93 -2.63
C GLU A 23 -1.35 -2.02 -1.58
N TYR A 24 -0.82 -0.81 -1.42
CA TYR A 24 -1.41 0.21 -0.53
C TYR A 24 -2.22 1.26 -1.30
N CYS A 25 -1.68 1.85 -2.34
CA CYS A 25 -2.34 2.97 -3.04
C CYS A 25 -2.85 2.63 -4.44
N TRP A 26 -2.59 1.41 -4.92
CA TRP A 26 -3.03 0.91 -6.23
C TRP A 26 -2.45 1.67 -7.42
N SER A 27 -1.36 2.39 -7.25
CA SER A 27 -0.65 2.94 -8.40
C SER A 27 -0.01 1.80 -9.21
N SER A 28 0.02 1.97 -10.54
CA SER A 28 0.57 0.96 -11.44
C SER A 28 2.07 1.17 -11.62
N SER A 29 2.86 0.11 -11.46
CA SER A 29 4.30 0.16 -11.72
C SER A 29 4.61 0.46 -13.18
N ARG A 30 3.71 0.09 -14.08
CA ARG A 30 3.84 0.35 -15.51
C ARG A 30 3.88 1.85 -15.83
N PHE A 31 3.20 2.67 -15.03
CA PHE A 31 3.07 4.11 -15.28
C PHE A 31 3.78 4.96 -14.22
N SER A 32 4.65 4.35 -13.45
CA SER A 32 5.43 5.06 -12.43
C SER A 32 6.87 5.26 -12.92
N PRO A 33 7.45 6.46 -12.76
CA PRO A 33 8.85 6.70 -13.11
C PRO A 33 9.85 6.10 -12.12
N SER A 34 9.39 5.77 -10.91
CA SER A 34 10.24 5.23 -9.85
C SER A 34 10.02 3.73 -9.69
N SER A 35 11.08 3.01 -9.31
CA SER A 35 11.00 1.58 -9.03
C SER A 35 10.16 1.33 -7.79
N PHE A 36 9.41 0.24 -7.80
CA PHE A 36 8.67 -0.23 -6.63
C PHE A 36 9.58 -1.03 -5.70
N HIS A 37 9.17 -1.16 -4.47
CA HIS A 37 9.91 -1.80 -3.40
C HIS A 37 9.20 -3.05 -2.89
N PHE A 38 9.96 -3.95 -2.27
CA PHE A 38 9.42 -5.02 -1.44
C PHE A 38 9.46 -4.52 0.00
N ASP A 39 8.30 -4.24 0.56
CA ASP A 39 8.16 -3.69 1.91
C ASP A 39 7.95 -4.79 2.92
N HIS A 40 8.75 -4.78 3.99
CA HIS A 40 8.49 -5.63 5.16
C HIS A 40 7.31 -5.02 5.93
N ILE A 41 6.18 -5.72 5.95
CA ILE A 41 4.95 -5.26 6.62
C ILE A 41 5.24 -5.02 8.09
N LEU A 42 5.79 -6.04 8.79
CA LEU A 42 6.48 -5.86 10.06
C LEU A 42 7.95 -5.60 9.73
N PRO A 43 8.49 -4.43 10.07
CA PRO A 43 9.86 -4.07 9.67
C PRO A 43 10.91 -4.99 10.26
N VAL A 44 12.03 -5.11 9.56
CA VAL A 44 13.18 -5.87 10.04
C VAL A 44 13.65 -5.36 11.40
N SER A 45 13.59 -4.03 11.61
CA SER A 45 13.92 -3.42 12.91
C SER A 45 13.03 -3.85 14.07
N LYS A 46 11.88 -4.48 13.75
CA LYS A 46 10.91 -5.02 14.71
C LYS A 46 10.79 -6.53 14.57
N ASP A 47 11.87 -7.19 14.15
CA ASP A 47 11.98 -8.64 13.99
C ASP A 47 11.11 -9.22 12.86
N GLY A 48 10.73 -8.39 11.89
CA GLY A 48 10.02 -8.84 10.69
C GLY A 48 10.88 -9.75 9.84
N GLN A 49 10.29 -10.84 9.34
CA GLN A 49 10.97 -11.84 8.53
C GLN A 49 10.72 -11.60 7.04
N SER A 50 11.64 -12.10 6.21
CA SER A 50 11.57 -11.99 4.75
C SER A 50 10.83 -13.20 4.16
N ILE A 51 9.59 -13.37 4.57
CA ILE A 51 8.69 -14.45 4.12
C ILE A 51 7.48 -13.85 3.41
N PHE A 52 6.80 -14.64 2.59
CA PHE A 52 5.66 -14.18 1.79
C PHE A 52 4.62 -13.43 2.64
N ASP A 53 4.26 -13.97 3.81
CA ASP A 53 3.22 -13.37 4.66
C ASP A 53 3.59 -12.00 5.23
N ASN A 54 4.85 -11.61 5.13
CA ASN A 54 5.33 -10.35 5.68
C ASN A 54 5.86 -9.37 4.64
N ILE A 55 5.68 -9.64 3.36
CA ILE A 55 6.18 -8.76 2.30
C ILE A 55 5.00 -8.23 1.48
N ALA A 56 5.03 -6.93 1.20
CA ALA A 56 4.09 -6.27 0.30
C ALA A 56 4.85 -5.60 -0.83
N ARG A 57 4.18 -5.43 -1.96
CA ARG A 57 4.72 -4.61 -3.06
C ARG A 57 4.27 -3.18 -2.86
N SER A 58 5.20 -2.25 -2.83
CA SER A 58 4.93 -0.86 -2.48
C SER A 58 5.60 0.09 -3.48
N CYS A 59 4.88 1.14 -3.88
CA CYS A 59 5.49 2.22 -4.65
C CYS A 59 6.46 3.02 -3.77
N ALA A 60 7.33 3.80 -4.41
CA ALA A 60 8.34 4.59 -3.70
C ALA A 60 7.69 5.56 -2.69
N GLY A 61 6.57 6.19 -3.06
CA GLY A 61 5.87 7.13 -2.18
C GLY A 61 5.34 6.47 -0.91
N CYS A 62 4.61 5.36 -1.06
CA CYS A 62 4.08 4.64 0.11
C CYS A 62 5.21 4.08 0.97
N ASN A 63 6.24 3.52 0.34
CA ASN A 63 7.39 3.00 1.08
C ASN A 63 8.10 4.09 1.88
N GLY A 64 8.28 5.26 1.28
CA GLY A 64 8.93 6.39 1.94
C GLY A 64 8.14 6.95 3.12
N LEU A 65 6.81 6.96 3.02
CA LEU A 65 5.95 7.44 4.11
C LEU A 65 5.76 6.41 5.21
N LYS A 66 5.70 5.12 4.85
CA LYS A 66 5.53 4.05 5.83
C LYS A 66 6.78 3.88 6.70
N GLN A 67 7.96 3.84 6.08
CA GLN A 67 9.21 3.58 6.80
C GLN A 67 9.10 2.30 7.65
N ASP A 68 9.41 2.39 8.94
CA ASP A 68 9.32 1.28 9.89
C ASP A 68 8.06 1.31 10.76
N LYS A 69 7.06 2.08 10.35
CA LYS A 69 5.83 2.25 11.12
C LYS A 69 4.90 1.07 10.91
N ILE A 70 4.21 0.69 11.99
CA ILE A 70 3.22 -0.40 11.99
C ILE A 70 1.85 0.07 12.42
N GLU A 71 1.73 1.33 12.85
CA GLU A 71 0.46 1.93 13.28
C GLU A 71 0.44 3.41 12.96
N SER A 72 -0.74 3.99 12.99
CA SER A 72 -0.94 5.41 12.77
C SER A 72 -2.24 5.88 13.41
N PHE A 73 -2.39 7.20 13.45
CA PHE A 73 -3.52 7.88 14.07
C PHE A 73 -4.71 7.94 13.11
N ASP A 74 -5.90 7.53 13.60
CA ASP A 74 -7.15 7.70 12.87
C ASP A 74 -7.73 9.07 13.19
N PRO A 75 -7.87 9.97 12.21
CA PRO A 75 -8.39 11.33 12.46
C PRO A 75 -9.83 11.35 12.97
N LEU A 76 -10.62 10.34 12.63
CA LEU A 76 -12.03 10.31 13.02
C LEU A 76 -12.23 9.92 14.49
N THR A 77 -11.63 8.81 14.91
CA THR A 77 -11.78 8.29 16.28
C THR A 77 -10.76 8.90 17.24
N ARG A 78 -9.69 9.52 16.71
CA ARG A 78 -8.56 10.08 17.44
C ARG A 78 -7.79 9.04 18.24
N GLN A 79 -7.78 7.81 17.75
CA GLN A 79 -7.06 6.68 18.32
C GLN A 79 -6.06 6.12 17.32
N SER A 80 -5.06 5.39 17.83
CA SER A 80 -4.09 4.70 16.99
C SER A 80 -4.60 3.33 16.58
N TYR A 81 -4.37 2.97 15.33
CA TYR A 81 -4.70 1.66 14.78
C TYR A 81 -3.51 1.09 14.04
N ARG A 82 -3.39 -0.25 13.99
CA ARG A 82 -2.42 -0.90 13.12
C ARG A 82 -2.69 -0.53 11.66
N LEU A 83 -1.67 -0.60 10.83
CA LEU A 83 -1.82 -0.36 9.40
C LEU A 83 -2.48 -1.55 8.72
N TYR A 84 -3.09 -1.29 7.56
CA TYR A 84 -3.60 -2.32 6.67
C TYR A 84 -2.48 -3.26 6.26
N ASN A 85 -2.77 -4.57 6.29
CA ASN A 85 -1.83 -5.64 5.94
C ASN A 85 -2.30 -6.31 4.65
N PRO A 86 -1.63 -6.09 3.50
CA PRO A 86 -2.07 -6.65 2.22
C PRO A 86 -2.07 -8.18 2.15
N ARG A 87 -1.31 -8.84 3.02
CA ARG A 87 -1.25 -10.32 3.06
C ARG A 87 -2.39 -10.94 3.85
N LYS A 88 -2.87 -10.25 4.90
CA LYS A 88 -3.82 -10.83 5.87
C LYS A 88 -5.20 -10.20 5.83
N ASP A 89 -5.29 -8.95 5.41
CA ASP A 89 -6.55 -8.21 5.39
C ASP A 89 -7.18 -8.25 4.01
N ASN A 90 -8.50 -8.05 3.98
CA ASN A 90 -9.24 -7.84 2.74
C ASN A 90 -9.41 -6.34 2.53
N TRP A 91 -8.94 -5.83 1.40
CA TRP A 91 -8.96 -4.39 1.11
C TRP A 91 -10.37 -3.80 1.22
N ALA A 92 -11.37 -4.49 0.69
CA ALA A 92 -12.76 -4.00 0.69
C ALA A 92 -13.38 -3.89 2.09
N GLU A 93 -12.79 -4.51 3.09
CA GLU A 93 -13.25 -4.36 4.47
C GLU A 93 -12.80 -3.05 5.10
N HIS A 94 -11.74 -2.44 4.58
CA HIS A 94 -11.10 -1.26 5.17
C HIS A 94 -11.15 -0.02 4.29
N PHE A 95 -11.41 -0.19 3.00
CA PHE A 95 -11.38 0.92 2.04
C PHE A 95 -12.49 0.80 1.01
N GLU A 96 -12.79 1.93 0.40
CA GLU A 96 -13.63 1.97 -0.80
C GLU A 96 -13.19 3.13 -1.68
N TRP A 97 -13.50 3.05 -2.96
CA TRP A 97 -13.29 4.15 -3.89
C TRP A 97 -14.40 5.17 -3.74
N SER A 98 -14.07 6.45 -3.86
CA SER A 98 -15.07 7.50 -4.00
C SER A 98 -15.90 7.27 -5.28
N ALA A 99 -17.03 7.96 -5.39
CA ALA A 99 -17.94 7.80 -6.53
C ALA A 99 -17.24 8.05 -7.87
N ASP A 100 -16.29 8.99 -7.92
CA ASP A 100 -15.53 9.29 -9.15
C ASP A 100 -14.30 8.38 -9.33
N GLY A 101 -14.01 7.53 -8.36
CA GLY A 101 -12.86 6.61 -8.40
C GLY A 101 -11.50 7.24 -8.15
N LEU A 102 -11.44 8.51 -7.76
CA LEU A 102 -10.16 9.22 -7.62
C LEU A 102 -9.59 9.14 -6.21
N ILE A 103 -10.44 8.92 -5.21
CA ILE A 103 -10.05 8.92 -3.80
C ILE A 103 -10.27 7.55 -3.19
N ILE A 104 -9.28 7.08 -2.43
CA ILE A 104 -9.43 5.91 -1.57
C ILE A 104 -9.92 6.40 -0.22
N GLU A 105 -11.08 5.93 0.20
CA GLU A 105 -11.67 6.29 1.49
C GLU A 105 -11.48 5.14 2.47
N GLY A 106 -10.95 5.45 3.66
CA GLY A 106 -10.89 4.49 4.75
C GLY A 106 -12.25 4.37 5.42
N ILE A 107 -12.77 3.14 5.54
CA ILE A 107 -14.09 2.88 6.14
C ILE A 107 -14.00 2.22 7.52
N THR A 108 -12.80 1.95 7.99
CA THR A 108 -12.51 1.47 9.35
C THR A 108 -11.40 2.31 9.96
N GLY A 109 -11.16 2.14 11.26
CA GLY A 109 -10.02 2.79 11.91
C GLY A 109 -8.69 2.40 11.27
N ILE A 110 -8.53 1.11 10.93
CA ILE A 110 -7.34 0.61 10.20
C ILE A 110 -7.22 1.30 8.84
N GLY A 111 -8.30 1.37 8.09
CA GLY A 111 -8.29 2.01 6.77
C GLY A 111 -7.97 3.50 6.86
N ARG A 112 -8.61 4.24 7.75
CA ARG A 112 -8.38 5.68 7.91
C ARG A 112 -6.98 6.00 8.41
N ALA A 113 -6.46 5.20 9.35
CA ALA A 113 -5.08 5.38 9.84
C ALA A 113 -4.07 5.14 8.72
N THR A 114 -4.30 4.15 7.86
CA THR A 114 -3.45 3.85 6.72
C THR A 114 -3.50 4.97 5.68
N VAL A 115 -4.69 5.46 5.34
CA VAL A 115 -4.86 6.60 4.41
C VAL A 115 -4.09 7.82 4.93
N GLU A 116 -4.20 8.08 6.24
CA GLU A 116 -3.54 9.24 6.86
C GLU A 116 -2.03 9.14 6.80
N LEU A 117 -1.46 8.01 7.20
CA LEU A 117 0.00 7.86 7.21
C LEU A 117 0.59 7.84 5.80
N LEU A 118 0.02 7.05 4.91
CA LEU A 118 0.59 6.81 3.59
C LEU A 118 0.20 7.87 2.57
N GLN A 119 -0.71 8.78 2.93
CA GLN A 119 -1.15 9.83 2.02
C GLN A 119 -1.49 9.26 0.65
N VAL A 120 -2.32 8.21 0.64
CA VAL A 120 -2.62 7.45 -0.58
C VAL A 120 -3.34 8.28 -1.64
N ASN A 121 -3.91 9.41 -1.24
CA ASN A 121 -4.60 10.35 -2.13
C ASN A 121 -3.76 11.60 -2.44
N ARG A 122 -2.43 11.53 -2.29
CA ARG A 122 -1.54 12.63 -2.67
C ARG A 122 -1.73 12.97 -4.15
N ILE A 123 -1.44 14.21 -4.52
CA ILE A 123 -1.80 14.78 -5.82
C ILE A 123 -1.29 13.94 -7.00
N GLY A 124 -0.08 13.41 -6.91
CA GLY A 124 0.47 12.55 -7.97
C GLY A 124 -0.37 11.30 -8.20
N ASN A 125 -0.91 10.71 -7.14
CA ASN A 125 -1.77 9.53 -7.25
C ASN A 125 -3.13 9.87 -7.85
N THR A 126 -3.77 10.94 -7.39
CA THR A 126 -5.08 11.33 -7.92
C THR A 126 -4.98 11.77 -9.38
N ASN A 127 -3.92 12.47 -9.77
CA ASN A 127 -3.68 12.85 -11.16
C ASN A 127 -3.50 11.61 -12.05
N LEU A 128 -2.74 10.63 -11.60
CA LEU A 128 -2.54 9.39 -12.35
C LEU A 128 -3.85 8.61 -12.48
N ARG A 129 -4.63 8.51 -11.41
CA ARG A 129 -5.94 7.85 -11.45
C ARG A 129 -6.86 8.50 -12.45
N GLU A 130 -6.90 9.83 -12.47
CA GLU A 130 -7.72 10.57 -13.42
C GLU A 130 -7.30 10.28 -14.87
N LEU A 131 -6.00 10.32 -15.14
CA LEU A 131 -5.48 10.02 -16.47
C LEU A 131 -5.81 8.57 -16.89
N LEU A 132 -5.55 7.61 -16.03
CA LEU A 132 -5.82 6.21 -16.34
C LEU A 132 -7.32 5.92 -16.51
N LYS A 133 -8.16 6.64 -15.80
CA LYS A 133 -9.61 6.55 -15.96
C LYS A 133 -10.05 6.94 -17.37
N THR A 134 -9.41 7.94 -17.97
CA THR A 134 -9.75 8.38 -19.33
C THR A 134 -9.45 7.34 -20.39
N VAL A 135 -8.54 6.40 -20.12
CA VAL A 135 -8.18 5.31 -21.02
C VAL A 135 -8.68 3.95 -20.58
N GLY A 136 -9.58 3.91 -19.59
CA GLY A 136 -10.23 2.70 -19.13
C GLY A 136 -9.36 1.78 -18.28
N LEU A 137 -8.28 2.29 -17.69
CA LEU A 137 -7.36 1.51 -16.86
C LEU A 137 -7.51 1.73 -15.36
N HIS A 138 -8.47 2.54 -14.95
CA HIS A 138 -8.76 2.82 -13.54
C HIS A 138 -10.26 2.95 -13.32
N PRO A 139 -10.81 2.41 -12.22
CA PRO A 139 -10.16 1.67 -11.13
C PRO A 139 -9.57 0.32 -11.59
N PRO A 140 -8.58 -0.22 -10.85
CA PRO A 140 -7.93 -1.48 -11.24
C PRO A 140 -8.81 -2.71 -11.05
N PHE A 141 -9.90 -2.57 -10.29
CA PHE A 141 -10.86 -3.67 -10.03
C PHE A 141 -12.25 -3.13 -9.74
#